data_37a7d2338822479527688a46b6f052aa
#
_entry.id   37a7d2338822479527688a46b6f052aa
#
_cell.length_a   1.000
_cell.length_b   1.000
_cell.length_c   1.000
_cell.angle_alpha   90.00
_cell.angle_beta   90.00
_cell.angle_gamma   90.00
#
_symmetry.space_group_name_H-M   'P 1'
#
loop_
_entity.id
_entity.type
_entity.pdbx_description
1 polymer ?
#
loop_
_entity_poly.entity_id
_entity_poly.type
_entity_poly.pdbx_seq_one_letter_code
_entity_poly.pdbx_strand_id
1 'polypeptide(L)'
;MKVHNLMEEFVTQIVNELYDNLVENKARWITCSCESCRLDAISYVLNRIPPHYIISGRGVVYTTQMLNDPQLKADVTALSMDAIRIISSVQRPYHKIASEAQQNLKPKDLKPSFN
;
A
#
# COMPACT_ATOMS: atom_id res chain seq x y z
N MET A 1 21.04 -15.65 -6.30
CA MET A 1 20.69 -14.29 -6.75
C MET A 1 19.39 -14.33 -7.53
N LYS A 2 18.54 -13.36 -7.32
CA LYS A 2 17.26 -13.24 -8.03
C LYS A 2 17.13 -11.86 -8.62
N VAL A 3 16.48 -11.79 -9.77
CA VAL A 3 16.03 -10.51 -10.32
C VAL A 3 14.74 -10.13 -9.61
N HIS A 4 14.66 -8.91 -9.12
CA HIS A 4 13.43 -8.42 -8.52
C HIS A 4 13.23 -6.94 -8.82
N ASN A 5 11.99 -6.48 -8.69
CA ASN A 5 11.63 -5.08 -8.94
C ASN A 5 11.72 -4.30 -7.63
N LEU A 6 12.68 -3.39 -7.56
CA LEU A 6 12.86 -2.53 -6.39
C LEU A 6 11.61 -1.72 -6.06
N MET A 7 10.82 -1.39 -7.07
CA MET A 7 9.63 -0.58 -6.87
C MET A 7 8.60 -1.31 -5.99
N GLU A 8 8.60 -2.63 -5.96
CA GLU A 8 7.66 -3.37 -5.10
C GLU A 8 7.83 -3.01 -3.63
N GLU A 9 9.06 -3.05 -3.14
CA GLU A 9 9.34 -2.71 -1.73
C GLU A 9 9.09 -1.24 -1.44
N PHE A 10 9.54 -0.36 -2.35
CA PHE A 10 9.40 1.07 -2.20
C PHE A 10 7.92 1.49 -2.15
N VAL A 11 7.12 1.02 -3.09
CA VAL A 11 5.69 1.33 -3.15
C VAL A 11 4.95 0.73 -1.95
N THR A 12 5.28 -0.50 -1.58
CA THR A 12 4.67 -1.17 -0.43
C THR A 12 4.86 -0.34 0.83
N GLN A 13 6.07 0.14 1.06
CA GLN A 13 6.36 0.97 2.22
C GLN A 13 5.55 2.26 2.21
N ILE A 14 5.54 2.96 1.09
CA ILE A 14 4.83 4.25 0.98
C ILE A 14 3.32 4.06 1.18
N VAL A 15 2.72 3.07 0.53
CA VAL A 15 1.28 2.81 0.65
C VAL A 15 0.92 2.48 2.09
N ASN A 16 1.68 1.62 2.75
CA ASN A 16 1.41 1.25 4.13
C ASN A 16 1.54 2.43 5.08
N GLU A 17 2.56 3.26 4.89
CA GLU A 17 2.73 4.46 5.72
C GLU A 17 1.57 5.44 5.53
N LEU A 18 1.11 5.63 4.30
CA LEU A 18 -0.02 6.50 4.03
C LEU A 18 -1.31 5.98 4.68
N TYR A 19 -1.60 4.68 4.54
CA TYR A 19 -2.77 4.09 5.19
C TYR A 19 -2.70 4.26 6.71
N ASP A 20 -1.55 3.96 7.30
CA ASP A 20 -1.38 4.06 8.73
C ASP A 20 -1.58 5.50 9.22
N ASN A 21 -1.03 6.48 8.50
CA ASN A 21 -1.20 7.88 8.83
C ASN A 21 -2.66 8.33 8.71
N LEU A 22 -3.34 7.90 7.64
CA LEU A 22 -4.74 8.27 7.43
C LEU A 22 -5.65 7.66 8.49
N VAL A 23 -5.41 6.42 8.87
CA VAL A 23 -6.16 5.76 9.93
C VAL A 23 -5.90 6.43 11.27
N GLU A 24 -4.65 6.73 11.58
CA GLU A 24 -4.26 7.40 12.81
C GLU A 24 -4.89 8.79 12.92
N ASN A 25 -4.96 9.51 11.82
CA ASN A 25 -5.56 10.85 11.76
C ASN A 25 -7.09 10.80 11.60
N LYS A 26 -7.68 9.62 11.67
CA LYS A 26 -9.14 9.42 11.62
C LYS A 26 -9.78 10.00 10.36
N ALA A 27 -9.14 9.76 9.22
CA ALA A 27 -9.68 10.16 7.93
C ALA A 27 -10.98 9.41 7.65
N ARG A 28 -12.10 10.13 7.59
CA ARG A 28 -13.43 9.53 7.48
C ARG A 28 -13.70 8.88 6.13
N TRP A 29 -13.00 9.31 5.11
CA TRP A 29 -13.19 8.78 3.76
C TRP A 29 -12.51 7.42 3.55
N ILE A 30 -11.68 6.96 4.50
CA ILE A 30 -11.10 5.63 4.45
C ILE A 30 -12.16 4.64 4.93
N THR A 31 -12.64 3.81 4.00
CA THR A 31 -13.67 2.81 4.31
C THR A 31 -13.10 1.51 4.83
N CYS A 32 -11.88 1.18 4.43
CA CYS A 32 -11.21 -0.04 4.85
C CYS A 32 -9.71 0.12 4.68
N SER A 33 -8.93 -0.40 5.61
CA SER A 33 -7.47 -0.41 5.56
C SER A 33 -6.91 -1.82 5.73
N CYS A 34 -7.68 -2.83 5.33
CA CYS A 34 -7.26 -4.23 5.44
C CYS A 34 -6.11 -4.53 4.48
N GLU A 35 -5.47 -5.67 4.67
CA GLU A 35 -4.37 -6.10 3.82
C GLU A 35 -4.77 -6.14 2.35
N SER A 36 -5.96 -6.65 2.05
CA SER A 36 -6.46 -6.74 0.67
C SER A 36 -6.57 -5.36 0.02
N CYS A 37 -7.08 -4.36 0.75
CA CYS A 37 -7.18 -3.00 0.24
C CYS A 37 -5.79 -2.40 -0.01
N ARG A 38 -4.85 -2.65 0.88
CA ARG A 38 -3.48 -2.17 0.72
C ARG A 38 -2.80 -2.81 -0.48
N LEU A 39 -3.00 -4.11 -0.68
CA LEU A 39 -2.46 -4.81 -1.85
C LEU A 39 -3.07 -4.30 -3.15
N ASP A 40 -4.36 -4.00 -3.16
CA ASP A 40 -5.01 -3.39 -4.32
C ASP A 40 -4.39 -2.03 -4.65
N ALA A 41 -4.15 -1.20 -3.64
CA ALA A 41 -3.52 0.10 -3.83
C ALA A 41 -2.08 -0.05 -4.35
N ILE A 42 -1.33 -0.97 -3.79
CA ILE A 42 0.05 -1.26 -4.24
C ILE A 42 0.04 -1.68 -5.70
N SER A 43 -0.86 -2.59 -6.08
CA SER A 43 -0.98 -3.05 -7.47
C SER A 43 -1.33 -1.91 -8.41
N TYR A 44 -2.23 -1.03 -7.99
CA TYR A 44 -2.60 0.15 -8.78
C TYR A 44 -1.37 1.00 -9.11
N VAL A 45 -0.55 1.28 -8.10
CA VAL A 45 0.64 2.11 -8.28
C VAL A 45 1.67 1.38 -9.14
N LEU A 46 1.94 0.11 -8.86
CA LEU A 46 2.94 -0.67 -9.58
C LEU A 46 2.62 -0.81 -11.07
N ASN A 47 1.34 -0.82 -11.42
CA ASN A 47 0.92 -0.89 -12.82
C ASN A 47 1.06 0.44 -13.57
N ARG A 48 1.37 1.52 -12.87
CA ARG A 48 1.44 2.87 -13.45
C ARG A 48 2.80 3.50 -13.42
N ILE A 49 3.78 2.82 -12.84
CA ILE A 49 5.16 3.30 -12.78
C ILE A 49 6.09 2.31 -13.49
N PRO A 50 7.21 2.79 -14.05
CA PRO A 50 8.19 1.89 -14.63
C PRO A 50 8.80 0.97 -13.57
N PRO A 51 9.00 -0.30 -13.87
CA PRO A 51 9.71 -1.17 -12.94
C PRO A 51 11.19 -0.81 -12.88
N HIS A 52 11.83 -1.19 -11.80
CA HIS A 52 13.28 -1.06 -11.66
C HIS A 52 13.84 -2.38 -11.17
N TYR A 53 14.28 -3.20 -12.10
CA TYR A 53 14.79 -4.53 -11.78
C TYR A 53 16.25 -4.47 -11.40
N ILE A 54 16.57 -5.20 -10.35
CA ILE A 54 17.95 -5.38 -9.90
C ILE A 54 18.20 -6.85 -9.64
N ILE A 55 19.47 -7.18 -9.57
CA ILE A 55 19.90 -8.50 -9.10
C ILE A 55 20.11 -8.38 -7.59
N SER A 56 19.45 -9.23 -6.82
CA SER A 56 19.57 -9.18 -5.36
C SER A 56 21.05 -9.31 -4.95
N GLY A 57 21.43 -8.50 -3.98
CA GLY A 57 22.81 -8.43 -3.51
C GLY A 57 23.67 -7.40 -4.22
N ARG A 58 23.19 -6.80 -5.33
CA ARG A 58 23.96 -5.79 -6.08
C ARG A 58 23.28 -4.44 -6.14
N GLY A 59 22.05 -4.34 -5.68
CA GLY A 59 21.25 -3.13 -5.86
C GLY A 59 21.29 -2.12 -4.73
N VAL A 60 22.12 -2.33 -3.70
CA VAL A 60 22.08 -1.51 -2.49
C VAL A 60 22.32 -0.02 -2.77
N VAL A 61 23.31 0.29 -3.63
CA VAL A 61 23.63 1.68 -3.95
C VAL A 61 22.50 2.33 -4.71
N TYR A 62 21.95 1.64 -5.71
CA TYR A 62 20.81 2.15 -6.48
C TYR A 62 19.58 2.34 -5.61
N THR A 63 19.31 1.41 -4.71
CA THR A 63 18.19 1.51 -3.79
C THR A 63 18.30 2.78 -2.94
N THR A 64 19.49 3.04 -2.39
CA THR A 64 19.73 4.22 -1.57
C THR A 64 19.51 5.49 -2.39
N GLN A 65 20.03 5.54 -3.61
CA GLN A 65 19.87 6.71 -4.48
C GLN A 65 18.40 6.93 -4.85
N MET A 66 17.68 5.87 -5.17
CA MET A 66 16.25 5.97 -5.50
C MET A 66 15.42 6.45 -4.31
N LEU A 67 15.69 5.92 -3.13
CA LEU A 67 14.96 6.31 -1.92
C LEU A 67 15.23 7.77 -1.53
N ASN A 68 16.37 8.31 -1.95
CA ASN A 68 16.74 9.69 -1.67
C ASN A 68 16.32 10.66 -2.78
N ASP A 69 15.73 10.15 -3.88
CA ASP A 69 15.23 11.01 -4.96
C ASP A 69 13.89 11.61 -4.54
N PRO A 70 13.83 12.93 -4.25
CA PRO A 70 12.59 13.54 -3.80
C PRO A 70 11.50 13.54 -4.86
N GLN A 71 11.88 13.60 -6.14
CA GLN A 71 10.90 13.60 -7.23
C GLN A 71 10.22 12.24 -7.35
N LEU A 72 10.99 11.17 -7.31
CA LEU A 72 10.44 9.83 -7.35
C LEU A 72 9.50 9.59 -6.17
N LYS A 73 9.93 9.98 -4.98
CA LYS A 73 9.12 9.83 -3.78
C LYS A 73 7.82 10.62 -3.88
N ALA A 74 7.88 11.85 -4.39
CA ALA A 74 6.69 12.67 -4.59
C ALA A 74 5.74 12.03 -5.58
N ASP A 75 6.24 11.52 -6.70
CA ASP A 75 5.43 10.89 -7.74
C ASP A 75 4.75 9.63 -7.21
N VAL A 76 5.48 8.79 -6.50
CA VAL A 76 4.93 7.56 -5.94
C VAL A 76 3.92 7.88 -4.84
N THR A 77 4.18 8.88 -4.02
CA THR A 77 3.27 9.31 -2.97
C THR A 77 1.95 9.82 -3.57
N ALA A 78 2.03 10.64 -4.62
CA ALA A 78 0.83 11.17 -5.28
C ALA A 78 0.00 10.04 -5.89
N LEU A 79 0.63 9.09 -6.60
CA LEU A 79 -0.05 7.93 -7.15
C LEU A 79 -0.66 7.06 -6.05
N SER A 80 0.03 6.91 -4.95
CA SER A 80 -0.45 6.12 -3.81
C SER A 80 -1.68 6.75 -3.18
N MET A 81 -1.71 8.07 -3.03
CA MET A 81 -2.90 8.77 -2.55
C MET A 81 -4.08 8.59 -3.50
N ASP A 82 -3.84 8.68 -4.80
CA ASP A 82 -4.88 8.44 -5.80
C ASP A 82 -5.41 7.02 -5.70
N ALA A 83 -4.52 6.04 -5.55
CA ALA A 83 -4.90 4.64 -5.39
C ALA A 83 -5.78 4.43 -4.16
N ILE A 84 -5.39 4.99 -3.03
CA ILE A 84 -6.14 4.86 -1.78
C ILE A 84 -7.53 5.49 -1.92
N ARG A 85 -7.62 6.66 -2.57
CA ARG A 85 -8.90 7.31 -2.81
C ARG A 85 -9.82 6.46 -3.68
N ILE A 86 -9.29 5.90 -4.76
CA ILE A 86 -10.06 5.08 -5.68
C ILE A 86 -10.57 3.83 -4.97
N ILE A 87 -9.70 3.14 -4.25
CA ILE A 87 -10.06 1.93 -3.53
C ILE A 87 -11.09 2.22 -2.44
N SER A 88 -10.95 3.34 -1.74
CA SER A 88 -11.88 3.73 -0.69
C SER A 88 -13.23 4.16 -1.26
N SER A 89 -13.27 4.68 -2.49
CA SER A 89 -14.52 5.11 -3.12
C SER A 89 -15.34 3.93 -3.65
N VAL A 90 -14.71 2.79 -3.95
CA VAL A 90 -15.38 1.60 -4.43
C VAL A 90 -15.78 0.76 -3.22
N GLN A 91 -17.05 0.89 -2.82
CA GLN A 91 -17.55 0.08 -1.71
C GLN A 91 -17.84 -1.33 -2.19
N ARG A 92 -17.01 -2.24 -1.75
CA ARG A 92 -17.25 -3.66 -1.96
C ARG A 92 -17.99 -4.16 -0.71
N PRO A 93 -19.19 -4.73 -0.86
CA PRO A 93 -19.95 -5.21 0.30
C PRO A 93 -19.14 -6.13 1.22
N TYR A 94 -18.34 -6.98 0.61
CA TYR A 94 -17.46 -7.88 1.34
C TYR A 94 -16.48 -7.12 2.25
N HIS A 95 -15.82 -6.11 1.72
CA HIS A 95 -14.84 -5.33 2.48
C HIS A 95 -15.48 -4.50 3.58
N LYS A 96 -16.67 -3.97 3.32
CA LYS A 96 -17.42 -3.22 4.32
C LYS A 96 -17.79 -4.13 5.50
N ILE A 97 -18.28 -5.33 5.21
CA ILE A 97 -18.64 -6.30 6.26
C ILE A 97 -17.40 -6.68 7.07
N ALA A 98 -16.30 -6.98 6.40
CA ALA A 98 -15.06 -7.34 7.09
C ALA A 98 -14.55 -6.20 7.98
N SER A 99 -14.62 -4.95 7.50
CA SER A 99 -14.21 -3.79 8.26
C SER A 99 -15.08 -3.58 9.49
N GLU A 100 -16.40 -3.68 9.35
CA GLU A 100 -17.33 -3.57 10.46
C GLU A 100 -17.10 -4.69 11.48
N ALA A 101 -16.89 -5.90 11.02
CA ALA A 101 -16.59 -7.03 11.88
C ALA A 101 -15.31 -6.80 12.69
N GLN A 102 -14.29 -6.26 12.05
CA GLN A 102 -13.03 -5.93 12.72
C GLN A 102 -13.21 -4.85 13.78
N GLN A 103 -14.08 -3.89 13.55
CA GLN A 103 -14.36 -2.84 14.52
C GLN A 103 -15.11 -3.35 15.73
N ASN A 104 -15.95 -4.37 15.56
CA ASN A 104 -16.80 -4.91 16.60
C ASN A 104 -16.18 -6.10 17.34
N LEU A 105 -15.14 -6.71 16.79
CA LEU A 105 -14.48 -7.84 17.38
C LEU A 105 -13.33 -7.41 18.29
N LYS A 106 -13.12 -8.17 19.36
CA LYS A 106 -11.92 -8.00 20.16
C LYS A 106 -10.70 -8.46 19.35
N PRO A 107 -9.51 -7.92 19.61
CA PRO A 107 -8.32 -8.30 18.83
C PRO A 107 -8.08 -9.80 18.73
N LYS A 108 -8.37 -10.55 19.78
CA LYS A 108 -8.20 -12.01 19.79
C LYS A 108 -9.18 -12.74 18.87
N ASP A 109 -10.28 -12.09 18.50
CA ASP A 109 -11.31 -12.68 17.65
C ASP A 109 -11.11 -12.32 16.18
N LEU A 110 -10.13 -11.48 15.87
CA LEU A 110 -9.84 -11.09 14.50
C LEU A 110 -9.15 -12.24 13.78
N LYS A 111 -9.73 -12.66 12.67
CA LYS A 111 -9.17 -13.74 11.84
C LYS A 111 -8.69 -13.17 10.53
N PRO A 112 -7.50 -13.55 10.07
CA PRO A 112 -6.96 -13.07 8.80
C PRO A 112 -7.64 -13.66 7.57
N SER A 113 -8.64 -14.51 7.73
CA SER A 113 -9.25 -15.28 6.66
C SER A 113 -10.33 -14.55 5.87
N PHE A 114 -10.46 -13.26 6.02
CA PHE A 114 -11.46 -12.49 5.27
C PHE A 114 -10.98 -12.03 3.91
N ASN A 115 -9.87 -12.50 3.50
CA ASN A 115 -9.31 -12.11 2.20
C ASN A 115 -9.91 -12.88 1.06
#